data_67f439f86848eca82a460ffe24cf1ab8
#
_entry.id   67f439f86848eca82a460ffe24cf1ab8
#
_cell.length_a   1.000
_cell.length_b   1.000
_cell.length_c   1.000
_cell.angle_alpha   90.00
_cell.angle_beta   90.00
_cell.angle_gamma   90.00
#
_symmetry.space_group_name_H-M   'P 1'
#
loop_
_entity.id
_entity.type
_entity.pdbx_description
1 polymer ?
#
loop_
_entity_poly.entity_id
_entity_poly.type
_entity_poly.pdbx_seq_one_letter_code
_entity_poly.pdbx_strand_id
1 'polypeptide(L)'
;SSGFGGRGLERLAESRERLLQAQASILIEDEEADPEAAAARAAEETNRLNNTDIQVCTGPIPEAVRENKQPLPSEADHAAHQARMEAARLAGADTSKLQGVIARINATASRRREELENSRRARDPDATKFHAIFPINDFPQKARWNVTNKETMAMLIESTGASITNKGAFYERGREPHPGDPPKLSLLIESNDSFRVEHAIREIKRHLLEGTQAYLDGESRTSSMGGRYSVV
;
A
#
# COMPACT_ATOMS: atom_id res chain seq x y z
N SER A 1 -46.79 -7.09 2.97
CA SER A 1 -45.79 -8.12 3.23
C SER A 1 -44.55 -7.87 2.38
N SER A 2 -43.61 -7.24 2.85
CA SER A 2 -42.36 -7.58 3.56
C SER A 2 -41.31 -8.15 2.61
N GLY A 3 -40.43 -7.33 2.08
CA GLY A 3 -39.23 -7.70 1.35
C GLY A 3 -38.08 -6.74 1.65
N PHE A 4 -37.70 -6.55 2.92
CA PHE A 4 -36.67 -5.57 3.32
C PHE A 4 -35.43 -6.20 4.00
N GLY A 5 -35.18 -7.48 3.83
CA GLY A 5 -34.11 -8.21 4.55
C GLY A 5 -32.88 -8.64 3.74
N GLY A 6 -32.96 -8.71 2.39
CA GLY A 6 -31.92 -9.37 1.58
C GLY A 6 -30.64 -8.58 1.37
N ARG A 7 -30.72 -7.31 1.09
CA ARG A 7 -29.55 -6.50 0.67
C ARG A 7 -28.54 -6.18 1.77
N GLY A 8 -28.95 -6.21 3.02
CA GLY A 8 -28.07 -5.97 4.16
C GLY A 8 -27.17 -7.18 4.45
N LEU A 9 -27.71 -8.37 4.33
CA LEU A 9 -26.99 -9.61 4.54
C LEU A 9 -26.01 -9.92 3.41
N GLU A 10 -26.36 -9.60 2.16
CA GLU A 10 -25.46 -9.71 1.02
C GLU A 10 -24.24 -8.78 1.15
N ARG A 11 -24.45 -7.53 1.56
CA ARG A 11 -23.34 -6.58 1.80
C ARG A 11 -22.42 -7.01 2.94
N LEU A 12 -22.97 -7.61 3.99
CA LEU A 12 -22.19 -8.16 5.09
C LEU A 12 -21.41 -9.40 4.66
N ALA A 13 -22.00 -10.26 3.83
CA ALA A 13 -21.32 -11.41 3.25
C ALA A 13 -20.19 -11.00 2.32
N GLU A 14 -20.42 -10.04 1.42
CA GLU A 14 -19.38 -9.46 0.54
C GLU A 14 -18.25 -8.80 1.33
N SER A 15 -18.56 -8.07 2.39
CA SER A 15 -17.55 -7.44 3.24
C SER A 15 -16.72 -8.47 4.00
N ARG A 16 -17.35 -9.54 4.46
CA ARG A 16 -16.67 -10.66 5.12
C ARG A 16 -15.79 -11.45 4.16
N GLU A 17 -16.27 -11.67 2.94
CA GLU A 17 -15.54 -12.35 1.88
C GLU A 17 -14.33 -11.52 1.43
N ARG A 18 -14.45 -10.19 1.31
CA ARG A 18 -13.33 -9.27 1.04
C ARG A 18 -12.31 -9.25 2.17
N LEU A 19 -12.74 -9.29 3.42
CA LEU A 19 -11.84 -9.39 4.58
C LEU A 19 -11.09 -10.73 4.60
N LEU A 20 -11.77 -11.83 4.31
CA LEU A 20 -11.16 -13.15 4.21
C LEU A 20 -10.20 -13.22 3.01
N GLN A 21 -10.55 -12.60 1.89
CA GLN A 21 -9.70 -12.52 0.70
C GLN A 21 -8.47 -11.64 0.94
N ALA A 22 -8.62 -10.52 1.67
CA ALA A 22 -7.50 -9.68 2.10
C ALA A 22 -6.56 -10.42 3.08
N GLN A 23 -7.12 -11.16 4.02
CA GLN A 23 -6.33 -12.01 4.94
C GLN A 23 -5.66 -13.17 4.20
N ALA A 24 -6.35 -13.81 3.27
CA ALA A 24 -5.78 -14.86 2.43
C ALA A 24 -4.66 -14.32 1.53
N SER A 25 -4.79 -13.10 1.00
CA SER A 25 -3.75 -12.45 0.20
C SER A 25 -2.48 -12.16 0.99
N ILE A 26 -2.58 -11.92 2.30
CA ILE A 26 -1.43 -11.77 3.19
C ILE A 26 -0.72 -13.12 3.41
N LEU A 27 -1.47 -14.21 3.35
CA LEU A 27 -1.00 -15.58 3.62
C LEU A 27 -0.62 -16.37 2.34
N ILE A 28 -0.85 -15.82 1.14
CA ILE A 28 -0.40 -16.45 -0.11
C ILE A 28 1.13 -16.53 -0.07
N GLU A 29 1.63 -17.74 -0.12
CA GLU A 29 3.05 -18.01 -0.28
C GLU A 29 3.51 -17.41 -1.61
N ASP A 30 4.61 -16.68 -1.58
CA ASP A 30 5.33 -16.32 -2.80
C ASP A 30 5.84 -17.64 -3.38
N GLU A 31 5.08 -18.28 -4.25
CA GLU A 31 5.52 -19.42 -5.04
C GLU A 31 6.62 -18.97 -6.03
N GLU A 32 7.75 -18.65 -5.49
CA GLU A 32 8.92 -18.41 -6.29
C GLU A 32 9.63 -19.73 -6.49
N ALA A 33 9.61 -20.22 -7.71
CA ALA A 33 10.24 -21.48 -8.09
C ALA A 33 11.77 -21.48 -7.93
N ASP A 34 12.37 -20.31 -7.71
CA ASP A 34 13.82 -20.12 -7.59
C ASP A 34 14.17 -19.40 -6.27
N PRO A 35 14.74 -20.14 -5.28
CA PRO A 35 15.11 -19.57 -3.99
C PRO A 35 16.23 -18.52 -4.09
N GLU A 36 17.10 -18.60 -5.10
CA GLU A 36 18.18 -17.62 -5.30
C GLU A 36 17.60 -16.27 -5.76
N ALA A 37 16.62 -16.30 -6.66
CA ALA A 37 15.90 -15.09 -7.09
C ALA A 37 15.12 -14.45 -5.93
N ALA A 38 14.50 -15.26 -5.07
CA ALA A 38 13.78 -14.79 -3.89
C ALA A 38 14.74 -14.14 -2.87
N ALA A 39 15.90 -14.74 -2.63
CA ALA A 39 16.94 -14.16 -1.75
C ALA A 39 17.49 -12.84 -2.30
N ALA A 40 17.74 -12.77 -3.61
CA ALA A 40 18.19 -11.54 -4.27
C ALA A 40 17.16 -10.40 -4.12
N ARG A 41 15.88 -10.70 -4.24
CA ARG A 41 14.81 -9.73 -4.04
C ARG A 41 14.71 -9.26 -2.59
N ALA A 42 14.81 -10.17 -1.65
CA ALA A 42 14.80 -9.81 -0.22
C ALA A 42 15.97 -8.86 0.11
N ALA A 43 17.15 -9.10 -0.46
CA ALA A 43 18.31 -8.22 -0.32
C ALA A 43 18.08 -6.84 -0.99
N GLU A 44 17.47 -6.82 -2.17
CA GLU A 44 17.12 -5.57 -2.88
C GLU A 44 16.13 -4.73 -2.07
N GLU A 45 15.06 -5.35 -1.53
CA GLU A 45 14.08 -4.66 -0.69
C GLU A 45 14.69 -4.16 0.63
N THR A 46 15.62 -4.92 1.21
CA THR A 46 16.38 -4.47 2.39
C THR A 46 17.21 -3.22 2.08
N ASN A 47 17.92 -3.21 0.95
CA ASN A 47 18.69 -2.05 0.52
C ASN A 47 17.77 -0.85 0.21
N ARG A 48 16.64 -1.10 -0.45
CA ARG A 48 15.63 -0.07 -0.72
C ARG A 48 15.09 0.52 0.59
N LEU A 49 14.74 -0.32 1.56
CA LEU A 49 14.25 0.12 2.86
C LEU A 49 15.27 0.97 3.61
N ASN A 50 16.55 0.60 3.56
CA ASN A 50 17.61 1.37 4.21
C ASN A 50 17.84 2.73 3.57
N ASN A 51 17.62 2.84 2.26
CA ASN A 51 17.82 4.05 1.48
C ASN A 51 16.54 4.90 1.29
N THR A 52 15.37 4.38 1.66
CA THR A 52 14.09 5.09 1.53
C THR A 52 13.66 5.64 2.87
N ASP A 53 13.52 6.97 2.95
CA ASP A 53 12.89 7.63 4.08
C ASP A 53 11.36 7.60 3.92
N ILE A 54 10.71 6.93 4.85
CA ILE A 54 9.25 7.01 4.99
C ILE A 54 8.93 8.33 5.67
N GLN A 55 8.30 9.23 4.94
CA GLN A 55 8.03 10.58 5.43
C GLN A 55 6.75 10.63 6.26
N VAL A 56 6.82 11.42 7.33
CA VAL A 56 5.63 11.82 8.10
C VAL A 56 4.94 12.96 7.36
N CYS A 57 3.69 12.75 7.01
CA CYS A 57 2.87 13.72 6.29
C CYS A 57 1.88 14.40 7.23
N THR A 58 1.62 15.69 6.95
CA THR A 58 0.61 16.53 7.63
C THR A 58 -0.48 16.78 6.64
N GLY A 59 -1.23 16.16 6.19
CA GLY A 59 -2.23 16.43 5.16
C GLY A 59 -3.33 15.36 5.19
N PRO A 60 -4.27 15.41 4.27
CA PRO A 60 -5.25 14.38 4.13
C PRO A 60 -4.59 13.05 3.70
N ILE A 61 -5.07 11.95 4.27
CA ILE A 61 -4.66 10.61 3.83
C ILE A 61 -5.17 10.40 2.42
N PRO A 62 -4.34 9.89 1.48
CA PRO A 62 -4.77 9.58 0.12
C PRO A 62 -6.04 8.73 0.10
N GLU A 63 -7.00 9.09 -0.75
CA GLU A 63 -8.31 8.43 -0.83
C GLU A 63 -8.20 6.91 -1.04
N ALA A 64 -7.26 6.49 -1.89
CA ALA A 64 -7.00 5.09 -2.15
C ALA A 64 -6.63 4.30 -0.88
N VAL A 65 -5.86 4.89 0.03
CA VAL A 65 -5.46 4.27 1.29
C VAL A 65 -6.58 4.36 2.32
N ARG A 66 -7.23 5.52 2.42
CA ARG A 66 -8.33 5.74 3.36
C ARG A 66 -9.50 4.79 3.10
N GLU A 67 -9.96 4.72 1.85
CA GLU A 67 -11.09 3.89 1.43
C GLU A 67 -10.69 2.45 1.11
N ASN A 68 -9.39 2.17 1.14
CA ASN A 68 -8.83 0.87 0.75
C ASN A 68 -9.26 0.43 -0.67
N LYS A 69 -9.34 1.41 -1.58
CA LYS A 69 -9.82 1.22 -2.93
C LYS A 69 -9.22 2.25 -3.87
N GLN A 70 -8.70 1.83 -5.01
CA GLN A 70 -8.26 2.76 -6.04
C GLN A 70 -9.45 3.61 -6.53
N PRO A 71 -9.28 4.93 -6.64
CA PRO A 71 -10.34 5.78 -7.14
C PRO A 71 -10.72 5.38 -8.56
N LEU A 72 -12.00 5.35 -8.81
CA LEU A 72 -12.50 5.23 -10.17
C LEU A 72 -12.17 6.51 -10.93
N PRO A 73 -11.86 6.44 -12.23
CA PRO A 73 -11.66 7.63 -13.05
C PRO A 73 -12.89 8.53 -12.94
N SER A 74 -12.71 9.74 -12.45
CA SER A 74 -13.79 10.72 -12.36
C SER A 74 -14.13 11.26 -13.77
N GLU A 75 -15.31 11.82 -13.94
CA GLU A 75 -15.65 12.53 -15.19
C GLU A 75 -14.62 13.62 -15.54
N ALA A 76 -14.04 14.26 -14.51
CA ALA A 76 -12.96 15.24 -14.69
C ALA A 76 -11.66 14.59 -15.21
N ASP A 77 -11.34 13.37 -14.76
CA ASP A 77 -10.18 12.62 -15.25
C ASP A 77 -10.40 12.15 -16.70
N HIS A 78 -11.62 11.71 -17.05
CA HIS A 78 -11.98 11.39 -18.42
C HIS A 78 -11.92 12.61 -19.34
N ALA A 79 -12.46 13.74 -18.91
CA ALA A 79 -12.38 14.99 -19.65
C ALA A 79 -10.93 15.46 -19.83
N ALA A 80 -10.11 15.36 -18.78
CA ALA A 80 -8.68 15.69 -18.84
C ALA A 80 -7.92 14.73 -19.78
N HIS A 81 -8.26 13.45 -19.76
CA HIS A 81 -7.66 12.45 -20.66
C HIS A 81 -8.06 12.72 -22.11
N GLN A 82 -9.34 12.97 -22.38
CA GLN A 82 -9.82 13.35 -23.72
C GLN A 82 -9.17 14.65 -24.21
N ALA A 83 -9.07 15.67 -23.34
CA ALA A 83 -8.40 16.90 -23.69
C ALA A 83 -6.90 16.70 -24.01
N ARG A 84 -6.22 15.79 -23.29
CA ARG A 84 -4.82 15.41 -23.61
C ARG A 84 -4.70 14.68 -24.93
N MET A 85 -5.61 13.77 -25.22
CA MET A 85 -5.61 13.02 -26.49
C MET A 85 -5.89 13.94 -27.66
N GLU A 86 -6.83 14.86 -27.52
CA GLU A 86 -7.15 15.85 -28.56
C GLU A 86 -6.04 16.87 -28.73
N ALA A 87 -5.43 17.33 -27.65
CA ALA A 87 -4.24 18.16 -27.68
C ALA A 87 -3.06 17.45 -28.34
N ALA A 88 -2.82 16.18 -28.04
CA ALA A 88 -1.77 15.38 -28.71
C ALA A 88 -2.05 15.19 -30.20
N ARG A 89 -3.31 15.09 -30.60
CA ARG A 89 -3.73 14.99 -32.01
C ARG A 89 -3.54 16.29 -32.77
N LEU A 90 -3.76 17.42 -32.12
CA LEU A 90 -3.57 18.76 -32.66
C LEU A 90 -2.09 19.20 -32.61
N ALA A 91 -1.27 18.57 -31.77
CA ALA A 91 0.13 18.94 -31.49
C ALA A 91 1.12 18.57 -32.60
N GLY A 92 0.68 18.18 -33.77
CA GLY A 92 1.58 18.11 -34.93
C GLY A 92 2.27 19.43 -35.28
N ALA A 93 1.98 20.54 -34.55
CA ALA A 93 2.47 21.88 -34.92
C ALA A 93 3.11 22.71 -33.80
N ASP A 94 2.81 22.53 -32.50
CA ASP A 94 3.43 23.38 -31.44
C ASP A 94 3.24 22.80 -30.00
N THR A 95 4.23 22.04 -29.52
CA THR A 95 4.18 21.34 -28.24
C THR A 95 4.34 22.25 -27.00
N SER A 96 4.93 23.43 -27.12
CA SER A 96 5.27 24.28 -25.98
C SER A 96 4.05 24.96 -25.34
N LYS A 97 3.09 25.40 -26.15
CA LYS A 97 1.84 26.03 -25.67
C LYS A 97 0.90 24.98 -25.02
N LEU A 98 0.93 23.77 -25.54
CA LEU A 98 0.11 22.65 -25.03
C LEU A 98 0.59 22.14 -23.69
N GLN A 99 1.90 22.08 -23.43
CA GLN A 99 2.44 21.73 -22.12
C GLN A 99 1.99 22.70 -21.02
N GLY A 100 1.92 24.01 -21.33
CA GLY A 100 1.41 25.01 -20.41
C GLY A 100 -0.07 24.84 -20.07
N VAL A 101 -0.91 24.46 -21.05
CA VAL A 101 -2.34 24.21 -20.84
C VAL A 101 -2.54 22.92 -20.03
N ILE A 102 -1.83 21.84 -20.34
CA ILE A 102 -1.88 20.59 -19.59
C ILE A 102 -1.43 20.79 -18.14
N ALA A 103 -0.37 21.56 -17.90
CA ALA A 103 0.10 21.90 -16.56
C ALA A 103 -0.94 22.67 -15.75
N ARG A 104 -1.65 23.60 -16.34
CA ARG A 104 -2.73 24.37 -15.70
C ARG A 104 -3.95 23.48 -15.36
N ILE A 105 -4.35 22.60 -16.28
CA ILE A 105 -5.46 21.66 -16.05
C ILE A 105 -5.12 20.72 -14.91
N ASN A 106 -3.89 20.18 -14.87
CA ASN A 106 -3.43 19.29 -13.81
C ASN A 106 -3.36 20.03 -12.46
N ALA A 107 -2.86 21.25 -12.43
CA ALA A 107 -2.80 22.06 -11.22
C ALA A 107 -4.18 22.39 -10.66
N THR A 108 -5.15 22.67 -11.53
CA THR A 108 -6.55 22.96 -11.13
C THR A 108 -7.24 21.71 -10.61
N ALA A 109 -7.04 20.56 -11.25
CA ALA A 109 -7.58 19.28 -10.80
C ALA A 109 -7.00 18.87 -9.44
N SER A 110 -5.69 19.06 -9.25
CA SER A 110 -5.01 18.78 -7.98
C SER A 110 -5.53 19.67 -6.84
N ARG A 111 -5.69 20.98 -7.07
CA ARG A 111 -6.25 21.90 -6.07
C ARG A 111 -7.67 21.53 -5.67
N ARG A 112 -8.51 21.16 -6.63
CA ARG A 112 -9.90 20.75 -6.36
C ARG A 112 -9.97 19.47 -5.54
N ARG A 113 -9.09 18.50 -5.82
CA ARG A 113 -8.97 17.30 -5.00
C ARG A 113 -8.56 17.65 -3.56
N GLU A 114 -7.57 18.48 -3.41
CA GLU A 114 -7.04 18.93 -2.11
C GLU A 114 -8.10 19.69 -1.29
N GLU A 115 -8.86 20.57 -1.91
CA GLU A 115 -9.97 21.29 -1.28
C GLU A 115 -11.11 20.35 -0.83
N LEU A 116 -11.49 19.37 -1.67
CA LEU A 116 -12.52 18.39 -1.33
C LEU A 116 -12.06 17.51 -0.16
N GLU A 117 -10.81 17.11 -0.16
CA GLU A 117 -10.21 16.25 0.85
C GLU A 117 -10.03 17.00 2.18
N ASN A 118 -9.61 18.25 2.13
CA ASN A 118 -9.55 19.13 3.30
C ASN A 118 -10.94 19.40 3.89
N SER A 119 -11.96 19.57 3.04
CA SER A 119 -13.34 19.74 3.49
C SER A 119 -13.91 18.48 4.14
N ARG A 120 -13.56 17.30 3.64
CA ARG A 120 -13.92 16.02 4.26
C ARG A 120 -13.23 15.84 5.61
N ARG A 121 -11.92 16.16 5.68
CA ARG A 121 -11.14 16.08 6.91
C ARG A 121 -11.65 17.02 8.00
N ALA A 122 -12.06 18.24 7.64
CA ALA A 122 -12.63 19.19 8.57
C ALA A 122 -13.97 18.72 9.19
N ARG A 123 -14.61 17.73 8.58
CA ARG A 123 -15.86 17.10 9.06
C ARG A 123 -15.63 15.81 9.85
N ASP A 124 -14.40 15.29 9.85
CA ASP A 124 -14.05 14.06 10.56
C ASP A 124 -13.40 14.43 11.91
N PRO A 125 -14.13 14.26 13.04
CA PRO A 125 -13.61 14.58 14.37
C PRO A 125 -12.45 13.68 14.80
N ASP A 126 -12.31 12.50 14.18
CA ASP A 126 -11.27 11.52 14.48
C ASP A 126 -10.03 11.65 13.59
N ALA A 127 -9.99 12.67 12.69
CA ALA A 127 -8.86 12.87 11.81
C ALA A 127 -7.58 13.23 12.60
N THR A 128 -6.58 12.37 12.47
CA THR A 128 -5.26 12.59 13.08
C THR A 128 -4.45 13.65 12.33
N LYS A 129 -3.54 14.34 13.03
CA LYS A 129 -2.73 15.41 12.45
C LYS A 129 -1.62 14.90 11.54
N PHE A 130 -1.01 13.79 11.91
CA PHE A 130 0.15 13.22 11.25
C PHE A 130 -0.14 11.80 10.80
N HIS A 131 0.32 11.44 9.62
CA HIS A 131 0.25 10.09 9.12
C HIS A 131 1.49 9.73 8.30
N ALA A 132 1.72 8.44 8.13
CA ALA A 132 2.69 7.89 7.20
C ALA A 132 2.13 6.64 6.54
N ILE A 133 2.51 6.41 5.30
CA ILE A 133 2.16 5.21 4.54
C ILE A 133 3.44 4.42 4.34
N PHE A 134 3.51 3.22 4.90
CA PHE A 134 4.67 2.35 4.82
C PHE A 134 4.37 1.19 3.86
N PRO A 135 4.93 1.18 2.63
CA PRO A 135 4.70 0.10 1.69
C PRO A 135 5.43 -1.17 2.14
N ILE A 136 4.72 -2.30 2.17
CA ILE A 136 5.26 -3.60 2.58
C ILE A 136 5.03 -4.69 1.54
N ASN A 137 4.39 -4.37 0.40
CA ASN A 137 3.98 -5.35 -0.62
C ASN A 137 5.14 -6.20 -1.15
N ASP A 138 6.31 -5.60 -1.35
CA ASP A 138 7.43 -6.22 -2.06
C ASP A 138 8.38 -6.99 -1.14
N PHE A 139 8.11 -6.98 0.17
CA PHE A 139 8.87 -7.75 1.15
C PHE A 139 8.50 -9.24 1.13
N PRO A 140 9.43 -10.16 1.52
CA PRO A 140 9.11 -11.56 1.68
C PRO A 140 7.94 -11.81 2.62
N GLN A 141 7.20 -12.88 2.41
CA GLN A 141 6.02 -13.23 3.21
C GLN A 141 6.31 -13.25 4.72
N LYS A 142 7.44 -13.84 5.12
CA LYS A 142 7.84 -13.87 6.54
C LYS A 142 8.03 -12.48 7.13
N ALA A 143 8.62 -11.55 6.35
CA ALA A 143 8.79 -10.17 6.79
C ALA A 143 7.45 -9.44 6.88
N ARG A 144 6.58 -9.61 5.87
CA ARG A 144 5.22 -9.06 5.90
C ARG A 144 4.43 -9.59 7.10
N TRP A 145 4.47 -10.91 7.32
CA TRP A 145 3.84 -11.54 8.46
C TRP A 145 4.34 -10.98 9.79
N ASN A 146 5.65 -10.74 9.91
CA ASN A 146 6.26 -10.23 11.13
C ASN A 146 5.71 -8.86 11.56
N VAL A 147 5.21 -8.06 10.63
CA VAL A 147 4.63 -6.74 10.93
C VAL A 147 3.11 -6.70 10.85
N THR A 148 2.47 -7.72 10.30
CA THR A 148 1.00 -7.76 10.09
C THR A 148 0.27 -8.73 11.01
N ASN A 149 0.99 -9.62 11.70
CA ASN A 149 0.35 -10.51 12.67
C ASN A 149 -0.23 -9.73 13.86
N LYS A 150 -1.28 -10.26 14.45
CA LYS A 150 -2.07 -9.59 15.47
C LYS A 150 -1.25 -9.21 16.71
N GLU A 151 -0.33 -10.09 17.12
CA GLU A 151 0.48 -9.89 18.33
C GLU A 151 1.49 -8.75 18.13
N THR A 152 2.23 -8.78 17.02
CA THR A 152 3.19 -7.73 16.69
C THR A 152 2.50 -6.39 16.47
N MET A 153 1.36 -6.36 15.79
CA MET A 153 0.57 -5.15 15.59
C MET A 153 0.14 -4.54 16.91
N ALA A 154 -0.39 -5.36 17.83
CA ALA A 154 -0.79 -4.89 19.17
C ALA A 154 0.41 -4.34 19.95
N MET A 155 1.54 -5.03 19.92
CA MET A 155 2.78 -4.58 20.57
C MET A 155 3.30 -3.27 19.98
N LEU A 156 3.29 -3.14 18.65
CA LEU A 156 3.73 -1.91 17.96
C LEU A 156 2.83 -0.72 18.32
N ILE A 157 1.51 -0.91 18.34
CA ILE A 157 0.54 0.13 18.72
C ILE A 157 0.76 0.54 20.17
N GLU A 158 0.92 -0.42 21.08
CA GLU A 158 1.13 -0.16 22.49
C GLU A 158 2.46 0.56 22.78
N SER A 159 3.55 0.09 22.16
CA SER A 159 4.89 0.64 22.41
C SER A 159 5.10 2.02 21.78
N THR A 160 4.49 2.31 20.65
CA THR A 160 4.66 3.57 19.93
C THR A 160 3.58 4.60 20.25
N GLY A 161 2.41 4.14 20.69
CA GLY A 161 1.24 4.98 20.88
C GLY A 161 0.64 5.56 19.60
N ALA A 162 1.04 5.04 18.44
CA ALA A 162 0.46 5.37 17.15
C ALA A 162 -0.59 4.33 16.75
N SER A 163 -1.59 4.73 15.97
CA SER A 163 -2.50 3.81 15.32
C SER A 163 -1.84 3.22 14.08
N ILE A 164 -1.88 1.92 13.92
CA ILE A 164 -1.30 1.21 12.79
C ILE A 164 -2.37 0.32 12.17
N THR A 165 -2.64 0.49 10.89
CA THR A 165 -3.70 -0.23 10.18
C THR A 165 -3.16 -0.82 8.87
N ASN A 166 -3.50 -2.08 8.59
CA ASN A 166 -3.22 -2.70 7.30
C ASN A 166 -4.14 -2.12 6.24
N LYS A 167 -3.57 -1.69 5.12
CA LYS A 167 -4.26 -1.17 3.95
C LYS A 167 -3.79 -1.85 2.68
N GLY A 168 -4.72 -2.02 1.75
CA GLY A 168 -4.42 -2.62 0.47
C GLY A 168 -4.51 -4.13 0.46
N ALA A 169 -4.02 -4.71 -0.62
CA ALA A 169 -3.90 -6.13 -0.84
C ALA A 169 -2.51 -6.46 -1.38
N PHE A 170 -2.11 -7.72 -1.25
CA PHE A 170 -0.87 -8.19 -1.84
C PHE A 170 -1.03 -8.32 -3.37
N TYR A 171 -0.05 -7.80 -4.10
CA TYR A 171 0.09 -7.94 -5.54
C TYR A 171 1.47 -8.51 -5.86
N GLU A 172 1.48 -9.49 -6.74
CA GLU A 172 2.73 -10.05 -7.27
C GLU A 172 3.54 -8.98 -8.01
N ARG A 173 4.83 -9.23 -8.13
CA ARG A 173 5.74 -8.32 -8.82
C ARG A 173 5.30 -8.06 -10.26
N GLY A 174 5.24 -6.80 -10.64
CA GLY A 174 4.80 -6.38 -11.99
C GLY A 174 3.29 -6.27 -12.16
N ARG A 175 2.52 -6.66 -11.16
CA ARG A 175 1.07 -6.46 -11.17
C ARG A 175 0.71 -5.15 -10.48
N GLU A 176 -0.11 -4.36 -11.15
CA GLU A 176 -0.60 -3.08 -10.61
C GLU A 176 -2.11 -3.17 -10.34
N PRO A 177 -2.59 -2.54 -9.26
CA PRO A 177 -4.02 -2.48 -8.98
C PRO A 177 -4.76 -1.69 -10.06
N HIS A 178 -5.92 -2.20 -10.47
CA HIS A 178 -6.81 -1.48 -11.39
C HIS A 178 -7.69 -0.47 -10.64
N PRO A 179 -8.33 0.47 -11.36
CA PRO A 179 -9.34 1.33 -10.75
C PRO A 179 -10.44 0.52 -10.07
N GLY A 180 -10.73 0.85 -8.82
CA GLY A 180 -11.69 0.11 -8.00
C GLY A 180 -11.11 -1.04 -7.19
N ASP A 181 -9.88 -1.49 -7.46
CA ASP A 181 -9.17 -2.49 -6.65
C ASP A 181 -8.54 -1.86 -5.40
N PRO A 182 -8.24 -2.65 -4.36
CA PRO A 182 -7.43 -2.18 -3.24
C PRO A 182 -6.04 -1.72 -3.70
N PRO A 183 -5.41 -0.73 -3.06
CA PRO A 183 -4.02 -0.37 -3.34
C PRO A 183 -3.05 -1.51 -2.96
N LYS A 184 -1.79 -1.42 -3.36
CA LYS A 184 -0.74 -2.34 -2.91
C LYS A 184 -0.63 -2.32 -1.38
N LEU A 185 -0.31 -3.48 -0.82
CA LEU A 185 -0.24 -3.70 0.63
C LEU A 185 0.71 -2.71 1.31
N SER A 186 0.17 -1.99 2.29
CA SER A 186 0.87 -0.98 3.06
C SER A 186 0.34 -0.90 4.49
N LEU A 187 1.12 -0.31 5.39
CA LEU A 187 0.70 0.06 6.73
C LEU A 187 0.41 1.56 6.77
N LEU A 188 -0.78 1.92 7.20
CA LEU A 188 -1.15 3.29 7.52
C LEU A 188 -0.86 3.54 9.00
N ILE A 189 0.00 4.50 9.28
CA ILE A 189 0.40 4.91 10.63
C ILE A 189 -0.18 6.28 10.88
N GLU A 190 -0.87 6.47 11.99
CA GLU A 190 -1.56 7.71 12.32
C GLU A 190 -1.35 8.11 13.77
N SER A 191 -1.14 9.39 14.01
CA SER A 191 -1.10 9.96 15.36
C SER A 191 -1.32 11.48 15.33
N ASN A 192 -1.66 12.05 16.49
CA ASN A 192 -1.63 13.49 16.71
C ASN A 192 -0.24 14.04 17.05
N ASP A 193 0.74 13.16 17.18
CA ASP A 193 2.13 13.47 17.49
C ASP A 193 3.06 12.86 16.43
N SER A 194 3.84 13.70 15.76
CA SER A 194 4.79 13.28 14.72
C SER A 194 5.85 12.31 15.25
N PHE A 195 6.28 12.50 16.49
CA PHE A 195 7.27 11.63 17.14
C PHE A 195 6.80 10.18 17.27
N ARG A 196 5.51 9.98 17.56
CA ARG A 196 4.91 8.64 17.63
C ARG A 196 4.87 7.98 16.26
N VAL A 197 4.57 8.74 15.21
CA VAL A 197 4.61 8.24 13.83
C VAL A 197 6.02 7.85 13.43
N GLU A 198 7.02 8.69 13.71
CA GLU A 198 8.43 8.39 13.44
C GLU A 198 8.93 7.18 14.23
N HIS A 199 8.52 7.05 15.49
CA HIS A 199 8.85 5.89 16.32
C HIS A 199 8.25 4.60 15.72
N ALA A 200 6.99 4.65 15.31
CA ALA A 200 6.34 3.51 14.64
C ALA A 200 7.04 3.13 13.34
N ILE A 201 7.44 4.09 12.52
CA ILE A 201 8.22 3.84 11.29
C ILE A 201 9.52 3.09 11.61
N ARG A 202 10.28 3.53 12.63
CA ARG A 202 11.53 2.87 13.03
C ARG A 202 11.31 1.44 13.51
N GLU A 203 10.30 1.22 14.34
CA GLU A 203 9.98 -0.13 14.85
C GLU A 203 9.50 -1.06 13.74
N ILE A 204 8.62 -0.61 12.86
CA ILE A 204 8.18 -1.38 11.68
C ILE A 204 9.38 -1.73 10.79
N LYS A 205 10.26 -0.76 10.53
CA LYS A 205 11.49 -0.96 9.76
C LYS A 205 12.37 -2.04 10.37
N ARG A 206 12.55 -2.02 11.70
CA ARG A 206 13.31 -3.03 12.45
C ARG A 206 12.70 -4.42 12.29
N HIS A 207 11.40 -4.57 12.50
CA HIS A 207 10.71 -5.85 12.36
C HIS A 207 10.72 -6.40 10.94
N LEU A 208 10.62 -5.54 9.92
CA LEU A 208 10.75 -5.95 8.52
C LEU A 208 12.16 -6.46 8.20
N LEU A 209 13.20 -5.77 8.68
CA LEU A 209 14.60 -6.20 8.52
C LEU A 209 14.88 -7.53 9.21
N GLU A 210 14.41 -7.71 10.45
CA GLU A 210 14.51 -8.96 11.20
C GLU A 210 13.82 -10.12 10.47
N GLY A 211 12.59 -9.90 9.97
CA GLY A 211 11.84 -10.90 9.21
C GLY A 211 12.51 -11.25 7.88
N THR A 212 13.08 -10.27 7.19
CA THR A 212 13.81 -10.48 5.94
C THR A 212 15.10 -11.26 6.19
N GLN A 213 15.86 -10.93 7.23
CA GLN A 213 17.06 -11.66 7.60
C GLN A 213 16.75 -13.10 8.00
N ALA A 214 15.71 -13.34 8.78
CA ALA A 214 15.26 -14.68 9.14
C ALA A 214 14.83 -15.52 7.92
N TYR A 215 14.29 -14.87 6.89
CA TYR A 215 14.00 -15.51 5.61
C TYR A 215 15.29 -15.93 4.89
N LEU A 216 16.26 -15.02 4.74
CA LEU A 216 17.54 -15.28 4.09
C LEU A 216 18.35 -16.38 4.81
N ASP A 217 18.37 -16.38 6.15
CA ASP A 217 19.06 -17.38 6.96
C ASP A 217 18.39 -18.78 6.83
N GLY A 218 17.06 -18.81 6.66
CA GLY A 218 16.31 -20.03 6.41
C GLY A 218 16.66 -20.67 5.06
N GLU A 219 16.72 -19.87 4.01
CA GLU A 219 17.10 -20.33 2.65
C GLU A 219 18.53 -20.89 2.60
N SER A 220 19.48 -20.20 3.26
CA SER A 220 20.88 -20.67 3.30
C SER A 220 21.04 -22.04 3.97
N ARG A 221 20.17 -22.39 4.94
CA ARG A 221 20.19 -23.70 5.60
C ARG A 221 19.60 -24.81 4.74
N THR A 222 18.56 -24.53 3.98
CA THR A 222 17.94 -25.53 3.10
C THR A 222 18.82 -25.89 1.91
N SER A 223 19.51 -24.91 1.33
CA SER A 223 20.46 -25.15 0.22
C SER A 223 21.69 -25.96 0.67
N SER A 224 22.10 -25.81 1.92
CA SER A 224 23.26 -26.55 2.50
C SER A 224 22.92 -28.02 2.81
N MET A 225 21.66 -28.38 3.00
CA MET A 225 21.23 -29.73 3.33
C MET A 225 20.96 -30.63 2.11
N GLY A 226 20.84 -30.05 0.90
CA GLY A 226 20.60 -30.79 -0.36
C GLY A 226 21.80 -31.54 -0.94
N GLY A 227 22.99 -31.44 -0.34
CA GLY A 227 24.26 -31.96 -0.89
C GLY A 227 24.81 -33.27 -0.29
N ARG A 228 24.06 -34.01 0.54
CA ARG A 228 24.61 -35.17 1.25
C ARG A 228 23.84 -36.48 1.08
N TYR A 229 23.37 -36.78 -0.09
CA TYR A 229 23.05 -38.17 -0.44
C TYR A 229 23.62 -38.52 -1.81
N SER A 230 24.92 -38.79 -1.81
CA SER A 230 25.52 -39.66 -2.84
C SER A 230 25.49 -41.07 -2.30
N VAL A 231 24.55 -41.89 -2.76
CA VAL A 231 24.55 -43.30 -2.50
C VAL A 231 25.56 -43.94 -3.47
N VAL A 232 26.53 -44.59 -2.90
CA VAL A 232 27.43 -45.53 -3.59
C VAL A 232 26.72 -46.86 -3.81
#